data_b6f6014eee4a84b0b3938a8d51958250
#
_entry.id   b6f6014eee4a84b0b3938a8d51958250
#
_cell.length_a   1.000
_cell.length_b   1.000
_cell.length_c   1.000
_cell.angle_alpha   90.00
_cell.angle_beta   90.00
_cell.angle_gamma   90.00
#
_symmetry.space_group_name_H-M   'P 1'
#
loop_
_entity.id
_entity.type
_entity.pdbx_description
1 polymer ?
#
loop_
_entity_poly.entity_id
_entity_poly.type
_entity_poly.pdbx_seq_one_letter_code
_entity_poly.pdbx_strand_id
1 'polypeptide(L)'
;MSLGAKIAVSAMRGIKKTGLIKGLSADLDAELRKAKKYNRKHPYARLCESQNRGVKAVKILIFGAGVIGSLYGALLAEAGYNVSVYARGRRLESLTQDGLLYKRKGKIRRASVNILSRLEAKDCYDLILLTVRENQLHAALEELRQNVSPTIVTMVNSLETYDRWEAICGVGRIIPAFPGAGGGFDGNVLDAALTPRLIQPTTFGKTGGRERALARVLHQAKIPCQIVPDMRAWQLCHLAMVVPIADAYYEAADPEHAGRDTALMRKTAKQIRDNLEAIAARKIRLSPGKMQAFRLLTTPLVGWILGFVFQSSFGDRFMYRHSMKAPDEMLRLHEQFYRWLEKKAI
;
A
#
# COMPACT_ATOMS: atom_id res chain seq x y z
N MET A 1 -4.84 -24.44 2.99
CA MET A 1 -3.52 -23.82 3.26
C MET A 1 -2.44 -24.86 2.98
N SER A 2 -1.52 -24.60 2.04
CA SER A 2 -0.39 -25.50 1.74
C SER A 2 0.58 -25.59 2.91
N LEU A 3 1.34 -26.69 2.99
CA LEU A 3 2.34 -26.94 4.04
C LEU A 3 3.35 -25.79 4.17
N GLY A 4 3.75 -25.15 3.06
CA GLY A 4 4.66 -23.99 3.04
C GLY A 4 4.09 -22.74 3.76
N ALA A 5 2.79 -22.48 3.63
CA ALA A 5 2.14 -21.40 4.36
C ALA A 5 2.08 -21.67 5.88
N LYS A 6 1.97 -22.95 6.27
CA LYS A 6 2.00 -23.36 7.68
C LYS A 6 3.39 -23.22 8.30
N ILE A 7 4.46 -23.50 7.55
CA ILE A 7 5.85 -23.38 8.01
C ILE A 7 6.25 -21.91 8.17
N ALA A 8 5.90 -21.04 7.21
CA ALA A 8 6.14 -19.60 7.33
C ALA A 8 5.38 -18.98 8.53
N VAL A 9 4.15 -19.43 8.76
CA VAL A 9 3.34 -19.01 9.92
C VAL A 9 3.90 -19.58 11.23
N SER A 10 4.46 -20.79 11.25
CA SER A 10 5.05 -21.41 12.44
C SER A 10 6.38 -20.76 12.83
N ALA A 11 7.24 -20.43 11.87
CA ALA A 11 8.47 -19.67 12.12
C ALA A 11 8.18 -18.28 12.68
N MET A 12 7.10 -17.63 12.20
CA MET A 12 6.65 -16.33 12.73
C MET A 12 5.96 -16.43 14.10
N ARG A 13 5.35 -17.57 14.48
CA ARG A 13 4.76 -17.77 15.82
C ARG A 13 5.81 -17.93 16.93
N GLY A 14 6.98 -18.45 16.61
CA GLY A 14 8.10 -18.56 17.57
C GLY A 14 8.57 -17.20 18.10
N ILE A 15 8.43 -16.13 17.32
CA ILE A 15 8.83 -14.76 17.70
C ILE A 15 7.81 -14.06 18.61
N LYS A 16 6.58 -14.59 18.72
CA LYS A 16 5.50 -14.02 19.55
C LYS A 16 5.59 -14.28 21.06
N LYS A 17 6.53 -15.12 21.52
CA LYS A 17 6.63 -15.51 22.94
C LYS A 17 7.47 -14.57 23.83
N THR A 18 8.02 -13.48 23.31
CA THR A 18 8.73 -12.48 24.12
C THR A 18 7.80 -11.33 24.48
N GLY A 19 7.53 -11.17 25.77
CA GLY A 19 6.51 -10.37 26.43
C GLY A 19 6.50 -8.84 26.24
N LEU A 20 6.36 -8.34 25.01
CA LEU A 20 6.38 -6.91 24.67
C LEU A 20 4.98 -6.26 24.46
N ILE A 21 3.88 -6.85 24.92
CA ILE A 21 2.51 -6.38 24.59
C ILE A 21 1.73 -5.84 25.79
N LYS A 22 2.32 -5.47 26.89
CA LYS A 22 1.56 -4.93 28.05
C LYS A 22 1.56 -3.40 28.20
N GLY A 23 2.25 -2.63 27.34
CA GLY A 23 2.33 -1.15 27.45
C GLY A 23 1.37 -0.33 26.59
N LEU A 24 0.57 -0.92 25.70
CA LEU A 24 -0.08 -0.24 24.59
C LEU A 24 -1.46 0.40 24.86
N SER A 25 -2.09 0.21 26.00
CA SER A 25 -3.46 0.71 26.23
C SER A 25 -3.53 2.11 26.86
N ALA A 26 -2.59 2.50 27.71
CA ALA A 26 -2.61 3.80 28.40
C ALA A 26 -2.16 4.97 27.50
N ASP A 27 -1.24 4.73 26.59
CA ASP A 27 -0.78 5.73 25.61
C ASP A 27 -1.85 6.08 24.55
N LEU A 28 -2.77 5.17 24.29
CA LEU A 28 -3.80 5.32 23.26
C LEU A 28 -4.80 6.42 23.59
N ASP A 29 -5.20 6.54 24.87
CA ASP A 29 -6.19 7.52 25.32
C ASP A 29 -5.62 8.95 25.46
N ALA A 30 -4.37 9.08 25.87
CA ALA A 30 -3.70 10.38 25.97
C ALA A 30 -3.48 11.00 24.58
N GLU A 31 -3.13 10.18 23.61
CA GLU A 31 -2.95 10.57 22.22
C GLU A 31 -4.27 10.88 21.49
N LEU A 32 -5.39 10.21 21.88
CA LEU A 32 -6.74 10.51 21.37
C LEU A 32 -7.22 11.93 21.75
N ARG A 33 -6.82 12.42 22.95
CA ARG A 33 -7.14 13.79 23.39
C ARG A 33 -6.34 14.83 22.61
N LYS A 34 -5.08 14.57 22.30
CA LYS A 34 -4.24 15.46 21.46
C LYS A 34 -4.77 15.59 20.03
N ALA A 35 -5.21 14.47 19.44
CA ALA A 35 -5.77 14.44 18.09
C ALA A 35 -7.07 15.24 17.96
N LYS A 36 -7.95 15.22 19.00
CA LYS A 36 -9.18 16.05 19.02
C LYS A 36 -8.88 17.55 19.03
N LYS A 37 -7.78 17.98 19.64
CA LYS A 37 -7.37 19.38 19.71
C LYS A 37 -6.74 19.88 18.40
N TYR A 38 -6.06 19.01 17.66
CA TYR A 38 -5.44 19.32 16.38
C TYR A 38 -6.48 19.48 15.25
N ASN A 39 -7.47 18.57 15.17
CA ASN A 39 -8.53 18.63 14.14
C ASN A 39 -9.40 19.88 14.21
N ARG A 40 -9.53 20.54 15.37
CA ARG A 40 -10.31 21.79 15.52
C ARG A 40 -9.63 23.02 14.89
N LYS A 41 -8.36 22.97 14.55
CA LYS A 41 -7.57 24.13 14.07
C LYS A 41 -7.31 24.16 12.57
N HIS A 42 -7.65 23.09 11.82
CA HIS A 42 -7.38 23.04 10.38
C HIS A 42 -8.51 23.67 9.57
N PRO A 43 -8.22 24.65 8.68
CA PRO A 43 -9.26 25.36 7.91
C PRO A 43 -10.09 24.44 7.00
N TYR A 44 -9.50 23.35 6.47
CA TYR A 44 -10.19 22.39 5.62
C TYR A 44 -11.18 21.49 6.38
N ALA A 45 -10.97 21.20 7.66
CA ALA A 45 -11.89 20.41 8.47
C ALA A 45 -13.24 21.10 8.67
N ARG A 46 -13.27 22.43 8.75
CA ARG A 46 -14.49 23.22 8.95
C ARG A 46 -15.39 23.28 7.72
N LEU A 47 -14.82 23.22 6.51
CA LEU A 47 -15.58 23.28 5.26
C LEU A 47 -16.42 22.00 5.04
N CYS A 48 -15.90 20.83 5.43
CA CYS A 48 -16.64 19.57 5.37
C CYS A 48 -17.68 19.43 6.50
N GLU A 49 -17.44 20.00 7.69
CA GLU A 49 -18.38 19.96 8.82
C GLU A 49 -19.64 20.82 8.59
N SER A 50 -19.54 21.89 7.81
CA SER A 50 -20.69 22.79 7.56
C SER A 50 -21.75 22.21 6.64
N GLN A 51 -21.42 21.19 5.82
CA GLN A 51 -22.33 20.60 4.84
C GLN A 51 -23.14 19.40 5.38
N ASN A 52 -22.94 18.95 6.63
CA ASN A 52 -23.52 17.71 7.14
C ASN A 52 -23.97 17.79 8.60
N ARG A 53 -25.19 18.24 8.84
CA ARG A 53 -25.90 18.10 10.11
C ARG A 53 -26.85 16.87 10.05
N GLY A 54 -26.29 15.66 10.20
CA GLY A 54 -27.01 14.39 10.28
C GLY A 54 -26.01 13.27 10.60
N VAL A 55 -26.47 12.06 10.93
CA VAL A 55 -25.56 10.89 11.12
C VAL A 55 -24.84 10.65 9.79
N LYS A 56 -23.57 11.04 9.75
CA LYS A 56 -22.79 11.17 8.52
C LYS A 56 -22.24 9.83 8.11
N ALA A 57 -22.75 9.23 7.05
CA ALA A 57 -22.05 8.17 6.34
C ALA A 57 -20.73 8.73 5.79
N VAL A 58 -19.58 8.12 6.16
CA VAL A 58 -18.25 8.52 5.68
C VAL A 58 -18.22 8.43 4.15
N LYS A 59 -17.90 9.53 3.48
CA LYS A 59 -17.77 9.60 2.02
C LYS A 59 -16.33 9.35 1.61
N ILE A 60 -16.13 8.40 0.74
CA ILE A 60 -14.79 7.98 0.29
C ILE A 60 -14.70 8.12 -1.23
N LEU A 61 -13.66 8.77 -1.71
CA LEU A 61 -13.31 8.80 -3.12
C LEU A 61 -12.14 7.84 -3.39
N ILE A 62 -12.32 6.96 -4.34
CA ILE A 62 -11.24 6.22 -4.97
C ILE A 62 -10.79 7.02 -6.20
N PHE A 63 -9.62 7.63 -6.12
CA PHE A 63 -9.02 8.36 -7.22
C PHE A 63 -8.05 7.44 -7.97
N GLY A 64 -8.54 6.86 -9.08
CA GLY A 64 -7.84 5.85 -9.87
C GLY A 64 -8.47 4.46 -9.75
N ALA A 65 -9.17 4.01 -10.80
CA ALA A 65 -9.90 2.75 -10.85
C ALA A 65 -9.06 1.57 -11.38
N GLY A 66 -7.75 1.55 -11.06
CA GLY A 66 -6.87 0.41 -11.30
C GLY A 66 -7.18 -0.78 -10.37
N VAL A 67 -6.29 -1.78 -10.36
CA VAL A 67 -6.47 -3.00 -9.53
C VAL A 67 -6.66 -2.65 -8.06
N ILE A 68 -5.79 -1.83 -7.51
CA ILE A 68 -5.81 -1.44 -6.09
C ILE A 68 -7.06 -0.63 -5.78
N GLY A 69 -7.32 0.45 -6.52
CA GLY A 69 -8.48 1.30 -6.27
C GLY A 69 -9.80 0.55 -6.43
N SER A 70 -9.92 -0.31 -7.43
CA SER A 70 -11.12 -1.13 -7.62
C SER A 70 -11.34 -2.12 -6.47
N LEU A 71 -10.28 -2.75 -5.95
CA LEU A 71 -10.41 -3.67 -4.82
C LEU A 71 -10.83 -2.95 -3.53
N TYR A 72 -10.15 -1.83 -3.20
CA TYR A 72 -10.48 -1.05 -2.00
C TYR A 72 -11.88 -0.46 -2.12
N GLY A 73 -12.25 0.07 -3.30
CA GLY A 73 -13.59 0.59 -3.56
C GLY A 73 -14.67 -0.46 -3.35
N ALA A 74 -14.50 -1.66 -3.88
CA ALA A 74 -15.44 -2.77 -3.70
C ALA A 74 -15.58 -3.19 -2.23
N LEU A 75 -14.45 -3.34 -1.50
CA LEU A 75 -14.47 -3.76 -0.10
C LEU A 75 -15.06 -2.71 0.83
N LEU A 76 -14.79 -1.43 0.57
CA LEU A 76 -15.37 -0.32 1.33
C LEU A 76 -16.87 -0.19 1.07
N ALA A 77 -17.32 -0.38 -0.18
CA ALA A 77 -18.74 -0.41 -0.51
C ALA A 77 -19.45 -1.62 0.13
N GLU A 78 -18.82 -2.82 0.16
CA GLU A 78 -19.36 -4.00 0.90
C GLU A 78 -19.49 -3.70 2.41
N ALA A 79 -18.65 -2.85 2.97
CA ALA A 79 -18.71 -2.43 4.37
C ALA A 79 -19.77 -1.34 4.65
N GLY A 80 -20.50 -0.90 3.63
CA GLY A 80 -21.59 0.08 3.75
C GLY A 80 -21.15 1.54 3.67
N TYR A 81 -19.91 1.82 3.25
CA TYR A 81 -19.47 3.21 3.02
C TYR A 81 -20.04 3.79 1.73
N ASN A 82 -20.22 5.11 1.70
CA ASN A 82 -20.55 5.85 0.48
C ASN A 82 -19.28 6.04 -0.35
N VAL A 83 -19.11 5.21 -1.37
CA VAL A 83 -17.89 5.16 -2.19
C VAL A 83 -18.16 5.71 -3.58
N SER A 84 -17.37 6.69 -3.99
CA SER A 84 -17.28 7.16 -5.37
C SER A 84 -15.96 6.68 -5.99
N VAL A 85 -16.00 6.33 -7.27
CA VAL A 85 -14.82 5.87 -8.04
C VAL A 85 -14.62 6.81 -9.21
N TYR A 86 -13.51 7.54 -9.21
CA TYR A 86 -13.12 8.42 -10.29
C TYR A 86 -12.24 7.67 -11.29
N ALA A 87 -12.63 7.68 -12.55
CA ALA A 87 -11.96 7.01 -13.64
C ALA A 87 -11.97 7.83 -14.93
N ARG A 88 -11.09 7.49 -15.88
CA ARG A 88 -10.98 8.13 -17.18
C ARG A 88 -10.85 7.09 -18.31
N GLY A 89 -11.07 7.55 -19.56
CA GLY A 89 -10.88 6.75 -20.77
C GLY A 89 -11.57 5.39 -20.71
N ARG A 90 -10.96 4.39 -21.27
CA ARG A 90 -11.51 3.02 -21.37
C ARG A 90 -11.99 2.44 -20.02
N ARG A 91 -11.33 2.83 -18.91
CA ARG A 91 -11.78 2.33 -17.59
C ARG A 91 -13.09 2.98 -17.15
N LEU A 92 -13.30 4.26 -17.46
CA LEU A 92 -14.57 4.95 -17.22
C LEU A 92 -15.69 4.32 -18.05
N GLU A 93 -15.45 4.06 -19.33
CA GLU A 93 -16.42 3.42 -20.23
C GLU A 93 -16.86 2.06 -19.67
N SER A 94 -15.90 1.19 -19.33
CA SER A 94 -16.17 -0.11 -18.72
C SER A 94 -16.97 -0.02 -17.42
N LEU A 95 -16.61 0.92 -16.54
CA LEU A 95 -17.33 1.11 -15.27
C LEU A 95 -18.74 1.67 -15.48
N THR A 96 -18.95 2.52 -16.48
CA THR A 96 -20.26 3.07 -16.81
C THR A 96 -21.18 1.99 -17.36
N GLN A 97 -20.65 1.10 -18.21
CA GLN A 97 -21.39 0.01 -18.84
C GLN A 97 -21.70 -1.12 -17.85
N ASP A 98 -20.67 -1.66 -17.18
CA ASP A 98 -20.76 -2.90 -16.41
C ASP A 98 -20.81 -2.67 -14.90
N GLY A 99 -20.44 -1.46 -14.45
CA GLY A 99 -20.14 -1.18 -13.04
C GLY A 99 -18.80 -1.76 -12.60
N LEU A 100 -18.51 -1.72 -11.32
CA LEU A 100 -17.30 -2.29 -10.75
C LEU A 100 -17.53 -3.78 -10.44
N LEU A 101 -17.08 -4.63 -11.37
CA LEU A 101 -17.17 -6.09 -11.25
C LEU A 101 -15.90 -6.65 -10.57
N TYR A 102 -16.07 -7.59 -9.62
CA TYR A 102 -14.96 -8.22 -8.91
C TYR A 102 -15.25 -9.67 -8.49
N LYS A 103 -14.21 -10.51 -8.45
CA LYS A 103 -14.30 -11.89 -7.96
C LYS A 103 -14.24 -11.91 -6.43
N ARG A 104 -15.21 -12.55 -5.80
CA ARG A 104 -15.29 -12.74 -4.35
C ARG A 104 -15.76 -14.17 -4.05
N LYS A 105 -14.89 -14.96 -3.38
CA LYS A 105 -15.17 -16.38 -3.06
C LYS A 105 -15.65 -17.18 -4.28
N GLY A 106 -14.96 -17.04 -5.41
CA GLY A 106 -15.26 -17.74 -6.66
C GLY A 106 -16.47 -17.21 -7.45
N LYS A 107 -17.18 -16.18 -6.96
CA LYS A 107 -18.34 -15.58 -7.64
C LYS A 107 -18.01 -14.16 -8.11
N ILE A 108 -18.54 -13.78 -9.28
CA ILE A 108 -18.50 -12.39 -9.75
C ILE A 108 -19.59 -11.60 -9.03
N ARG A 109 -19.22 -10.44 -8.51
CA ARG A 109 -20.11 -9.48 -7.86
C ARG A 109 -19.95 -8.11 -8.47
N ARG A 110 -20.99 -7.29 -8.35
CA ARG A 110 -20.98 -5.87 -8.69
C ARG A 110 -20.95 -5.05 -7.39
N ALA A 111 -19.98 -4.14 -7.24
CA ALA A 111 -19.92 -3.25 -6.10
C ALA A 111 -20.89 -2.09 -6.27
N SER A 112 -21.55 -1.69 -5.19
CA SER A 112 -22.42 -0.50 -5.16
C SER A 112 -21.56 0.74 -4.94
N VAL A 113 -21.08 1.34 -6.03
CA VAL A 113 -20.25 2.54 -6.04
C VAL A 113 -20.80 3.57 -7.01
N ASN A 114 -20.56 4.85 -6.73
CA ASN A 114 -20.86 5.95 -7.65
C ASN A 114 -19.69 6.10 -8.64
N ILE A 115 -19.97 6.13 -9.92
CA ILE A 115 -18.94 6.34 -10.94
C ILE A 115 -18.86 7.82 -11.28
N LEU A 116 -17.64 8.38 -11.27
CA LEU A 116 -17.37 9.78 -11.56
C LEU A 116 -16.47 9.90 -12.77
N SER A 117 -16.87 10.73 -13.74
CA SER A 117 -16.05 11.15 -14.88
C SER A 117 -15.30 12.45 -14.60
N ARG A 118 -15.77 13.23 -13.63
CA ARG A 118 -15.23 14.53 -13.22
C ARG A 118 -15.28 14.67 -11.72
N LEU A 119 -14.27 15.35 -11.16
CA LEU A 119 -14.21 15.75 -9.77
C LEU A 119 -14.36 17.28 -9.70
N GLU A 120 -15.39 17.74 -9.02
CA GLU A 120 -15.61 19.17 -8.82
C GLU A 120 -14.78 19.68 -7.63
N ALA A 121 -14.37 20.95 -7.69
CA ALA A 121 -13.61 21.58 -6.60
C ALA A 121 -14.37 21.56 -5.26
N LYS A 122 -15.70 21.72 -5.30
CA LYS A 122 -16.59 21.71 -4.13
C LYS A 122 -16.95 20.33 -3.60
N ASP A 123 -16.65 19.27 -4.34
CA ASP A 123 -16.93 17.90 -3.88
C ASP A 123 -16.08 17.61 -2.65
N CYS A 124 -16.73 17.21 -1.55
CA CYS A 124 -16.07 16.96 -0.30
C CYS A 124 -16.19 15.49 0.10
N TYR A 125 -15.04 14.85 0.22
CA TYR A 125 -14.87 13.48 0.71
C TYR A 125 -14.12 13.52 2.04
N ASP A 126 -14.49 12.63 2.96
CA ASP A 126 -13.75 12.47 4.22
C ASP A 126 -12.36 11.88 3.99
N LEU A 127 -12.26 10.99 3.01
CA LEU A 127 -11.03 10.33 2.57
C LEU A 127 -10.97 10.22 1.05
N ILE A 128 -9.84 10.58 0.46
CA ILE A 128 -9.50 10.25 -0.93
C ILE A 128 -8.41 9.19 -0.90
N LEU A 129 -8.66 8.01 -1.46
CA LEU A 129 -7.63 7.00 -1.69
C LEU A 129 -7.06 7.23 -3.09
N LEU A 130 -5.84 7.77 -3.15
CA LEU A 130 -5.11 8.04 -4.40
C LEU A 130 -4.34 6.79 -4.80
N THR A 131 -4.84 6.08 -5.82
CA THR A 131 -4.39 4.76 -6.25
C THR A 131 -3.94 4.75 -7.72
N VAL A 132 -3.34 5.84 -8.15
CA VAL A 132 -2.74 5.97 -9.48
C VAL A 132 -1.32 5.39 -9.53
N ARG A 133 -0.78 5.18 -10.72
CA ARG A 133 0.62 4.82 -10.90
C ARG A 133 1.54 6.00 -10.58
N GLU A 134 2.81 5.70 -10.27
CA GLU A 134 3.81 6.71 -9.91
C GLU A 134 3.94 7.82 -10.97
N ASN A 135 3.99 7.47 -12.25
CA ASN A 135 4.07 8.43 -13.35
C ASN A 135 2.82 9.32 -13.54
N GLN A 136 1.71 9.02 -12.87
CA GLN A 136 0.48 9.81 -12.90
C GLN A 136 0.28 10.64 -11.63
N LEU A 137 1.16 10.47 -10.65
CA LEU A 137 0.97 11.03 -9.31
C LEU A 137 0.90 12.55 -9.30
N HIS A 138 1.84 13.24 -9.93
CA HIS A 138 1.88 14.70 -9.94
C HIS A 138 0.65 15.29 -10.61
N ALA A 139 0.25 14.78 -11.77
CA ALA A 139 -0.96 15.22 -12.45
C ALA A 139 -2.22 15.01 -11.61
N ALA A 140 -2.29 13.90 -10.87
CA ALA A 140 -3.40 13.62 -9.96
C ALA A 140 -3.40 14.56 -8.73
N LEU A 141 -2.23 14.89 -8.18
CA LEU A 141 -2.11 15.84 -7.08
C LEU A 141 -2.48 17.27 -7.51
N GLU A 142 -2.12 17.70 -8.71
CA GLU A 142 -2.53 19.00 -9.28
C GLU A 142 -4.06 19.07 -9.44
N GLU A 143 -4.70 18.00 -9.92
CA GLU A 143 -6.16 17.96 -10.00
C GLU A 143 -6.80 18.02 -8.61
N LEU A 144 -6.23 17.34 -7.63
CA LEU A 144 -6.69 17.36 -6.24
C LEU A 144 -6.39 18.68 -5.51
N ARG A 145 -5.54 19.53 -6.05
CA ARG A 145 -5.19 20.84 -5.48
C ARG A 145 -6.43 21.73 -5.29
N GLN A 146 -7.32 21.75 -6.27
CA GLN A 146 -8.53 22.58 -6.25
C GLN A 146 -9.64 21.95 -5.38
N ASN A 147 -9.55 20.66 -5.07
CA ASN A 147 -10.58 19.95 -4.32
C ASN A 147 -10.47 20.19 -2.82
N VAL A 148 -11.60 20.42 -2.16
CA VAL A 148 -11.66 20.80 -0.72
C VAL A 148 -11.54 19.63 0.27
N SER A 149 -11.43 18.40 -0.20
CA SER A 149 -11.32 17.21 0.68
C SER A 149 -10.06 17.27 1.55
N PRO A 150 -10.17 17.05 2.87
CA PRO A 150 -9.07 17.31 3.81
C PRO A 150 -8.00 16.23 3.85
N THR A 151 -8.28 15.02 3.35
CA THR A 151 -7.37 13.88 3.53
C THR A 151 -7.19 13.10 2.24
N ILE A 152 -5.93 13.03 1.79
CA ILE A 152 -5.49 12.26 0.62
C ILE A 152 -4.56 11.15 1.12
N VAL A 153 -4.96 9.90 0.94
CA VAL A 153 -4.18 8.71 1.27
C VAL A 153 -3.45 8.26 0.02
N THR A 154 -2.14 8.51 -0.07
CA THR A 154 -1.35 8.19 -1.26
C THR A 154 -0.88 6.75 -1.23
N MET A 155 -1.52 5.88 -2.00
CA MET A 155 -1.15 4.46 -2.13
C MET A 155 -0.25 4.24 -3.34
N VAL A 156 0.84 4.99 -3.42
CA VAL A 156 1.78 5.01 -4.56
C VAL A 156 3.16 4.56 -4.10
N ASN A 157 3.80 3.73 -4.91
CA ASN A 157 5.18 3.32 -4.67
C ASN A 157 6.13 4.35 -5.27
N SER A 158 6.80 5.15 -4.43
CA SER A 158 7.73 6.19 -4.87
C SER A 158 8.73 6.53 -3.77
N LEU A 159 9.94 6.93 -4.15
CA LEU A 159 10.94 7.47 -3.24
C LEU A 159 10.95 9.00 -3.19
N GLU A 160 9.98 9.65 -3.78
CA GLU A 160 9.82 11.09 -3.67
C GLU A 160 9.44 11.50 -2.23
N THR A 161 9.79 12.71 -1.83
CA THR A 161 9.46 13.22 -0.50
C THR A 161 8.02 13.70 -0.43
N TYR A 162 7.36 13.46 0.70
CA TYR A 162 5.95 13.83 0.88
C TYR A 162 5.74 15.36 0.90
N ASP A 163 6.76 16.13 1.29
CA ASP A 163 6.75 17.60 1.23
C ASP A 163 6.52 18.12 -0.19
N ARG A 164 7.09 17.45 -1.21
CA ARG A 164 6.84 17.79 -2.61
C ARG A 164 5.38 17.55 -2.99
N TRP A 165 4.78 16.48 -2.52
CA TRP A 165 3.38 16.17 -2.78
C TRP A 165 2.47 17.18 -2.07
N GLU A 166 2.79 17.55 -0.83
CA GLU A 166 2.07 18.56 -0.07
C GLU A 166 2.21 19.96 -0.69
N ALA A 167 3.37 20.28 -1.26
CA ALA A 167 3.57 21.53 -2.01
C ALA A 167 2.62 21.63 -3.22
N ILE A 168 2.27 20.50 -3.85
CA ILE A 168 1.33 20.46 -4.96
C ILE A 168 -0.13 20.55 -4.46
N CYS A 169 -0.55 19.64 -3.60
CA CYS A 169 -1.97 19.47 -3.25
C CYS A 169 -2.40 20.19 -1.97
N GLY A 170 -1.49 20.82 -1.24
CA GLY A 170 -1.72 21.52 0.02
C GLY A 170 -1.15 20.80 1.25
N VAL A 171 -0.53 21.61 2.10
CA VAL A 171 0.16 21.14 3.32
C VAL A 171 -0.79 20.44 4.28
N GLY A 172 -0.34 19.35 4.86
CA GLY A 172 -1.07 18.60 5.88
C GLY A 172 -2.24 17.76 5.35
N ARG A 173 -2.41 17.60 4.04
CA ARG A 173 -3.46 16.76 3.45
C ARG A 173 -3.05 15.30 3.25
N ILE A 174 -1.76 15.00 3.13
CA ILE A 174 -1.25 13.68 2.77
C ILE A 174 -1.23 12.74 3.99
N ILE A 175 -1.69 11.53 3.79
CA ILE A 175 -1.34 10.34 4.57
C ILE A 175 -0.55 9.42 3.64
N PRO A 176 0.77 9.32 3.79
CA PRO A 176 1.55 8.40 2.98
C PRO A 176 1.20 6.96 3.34
N ALA A 177 0.90 6.15 2.33
CA ALA A 177 0.45 4.78 2.50
C ALA A 177 1.00 3.85 1.42
N PHE A 178 0.88 2.55 1.67
CA PHE A 178 1.14 1.50 0.71
C PHE A 178 0.04 0.42 0.79
N PRO A 179 -0.51 -0.05 -0.35
CA PRO A 179 -1.59 -1.01 -0.34
C PRO A 179 -1.10 -2.41 0.05
N GLY A 180 -1.85 -3.10 0.89
CA GLY A 180 -1.66 -4.52 1.17
C GLY A 180 -2.52 -5.37 0.26
N ALA A 181 -2.30 -5.31 -1.06
CA ALA A 181 -3.15 -5.96 -2.05
C ALA A 181 -2.42 -6.17 -3.37
N GLY A 182 -2.92 -7.09 -4.19
CA GLY A 182 -2.44 -7.32 -5.55
C GLY A 182 -3.41 -8.16 -6.36
N GLY A 183 -3.15 -8.26 -7.66
CA GLY A 183 -3.99 -9.02 -8.59
C GLY A 183 -3.99 -8.43 -9.99
N GLY A 184 -5.10 -8.62 -10.71
CA GLY A 184 -5.25 -8.15 -12.09
C GLY A 184 -6.71 -8.06 -12.50
N PHE A 185 -6.92 -7.72 -13.75
CA PHE A 185 -8.21 -7.82 -14.42
C PHE A 185 -8.24 -9.04 -15.34
N ASP A 186 -9.36 -9.71 -15.39
CA ASP A 186 -9.74 -10.72 -16.34
C ASP A 186 -10.90 -10.13 -17.16
N GLY A 187 -10.61 -9.61 -18.35
CA GLY A 187 -11.50 -8.67 -19.03
C GLY A 187 -11.84 -7.47 -18.15
N ASN A 188 -13.13 -7.24 -17.89
CA ASN A 188 -13.62 -6.15 -17.04
C ASN A 188 -13.76 -6.56 -15.56
N VAL A 189 -13.54 -7.84 -15.24
CA VAL A 189 -13.71 -8.38 -13.89
C VAL A 189 -12.41 -8.31 -13.11
N LEU A 190 -12.42 -7.67 -11.96
CA LEU A 190 -11.28 -7.62 -11.07
C LEU A 190 -11.05 -8.98 -10.39
N ASP A 191 -9.85 -9.54 -10.57
CA ASP A 191 -9.35 -10.69 -9.80
C ASP A 191 -8.17 -10.26 -8.93
N ALA A 192 -8.47 -9.75 -7.75
CA ALA A 192 -7.51 -9.23 -6.81
C ALA A 192 -7.79 -9.69 -5.39
N ALA A 193 -6.77 -9.67 -4.54
CA ALA A 193 -6.88 -10.08 -3.15
C ALA A 193 -6.03 -9.19 -2.24
N LEU A 194 -6.44 -9.11 -0.97
CA LEU A 194 -5.62 -8.52 0.08
C LEU A 194 -4.47 -9.46 0.41
N THR A 195 -3.29 -8.90 0.65
CA THR A 195 -2.16 -9.68 1.17
C THR A 195 -2.42 -10.09 2.62
N PRO A 196 -1.95 -11.28 3.03
CA PRO A 196 -2.09 -11.71 4.42
C PRO A 196 -1.49 -10.69 5.40
N ARG A 197 -2.19 -10.44 6.51
CA ARG A 197 -1.78 -9.46 7.54
C ARG A 197 -0.34 -9.64 8.03
N LEU A 198 0.13 -10.88 8.12
CA LEU A 198 1.49 -11.18 8.60
C LEU A 198 2.57 -10.91 7.53
N ILE A 199 2.18 -10.87 6.26
CA ILE A 199 3.11 -10.64 5.15
C ILE A 199 3.21 -9.13 4.90
N GLN A 200 2.13 -8.50 4.46
CA GLN A 200 2.10 -7.08 4.15
C GLN A 200 0.69 -6.53 4.25
N PRO A 201 0.25 -6.03 5.41
CA PRO A 201 -1.01 -5.30 5.52
C PRO A 201 -0.92 -3.95 4.81
N THR A 202 -2.04 -3.30 4.55
CA THR A 202 -2.05 -1.88 4.16
C THR A 202 -1.29 -1.08 5.20
N THR A 203 -0.23 -0.40 4.78
CA THR A 203 0.68 0.30 5.69
C THR A 203 0.60 1.79 5.46
N PHE A 204 0.54 2.59 6.52
CA PHE A 204 0.55 4.04 6.42
C PHE A 204 1.24 4.71 7.61
N GLY A 205 1.73 5.93 7.36
CA GLY A 205 2.50 6.70 8.32
C GLY A 205 1.64 7.39 9.36
N LYS A 206 2.25 7.77 10.48
CA LYS A 206 1.64 8.66 11.47
C LYS A 206 1.52 10.08 10.91
N THR A 207 0.35 10.71 11.09
CA THR A 207 0.03 12.06 10.60
C THR A 207 -0.79 12.87 11.61
N GLY A 208 -0.45 12.78 12.90
CA GLY A 208 -1.09 13.58 13.94
C GLY A 208 -2.54 13.17 14.29
N GLY A 209 -2.97 11.96 13.94
CA GLY A 209 -4.26 11.38 14.38
C GLY A 209 -5.23 10.99 13.27
N ARG A 210 -5.09 11.54 12.05
CA ARG A 210 -5.95 11.19 10.90
C ARG A 210 -5.78 9.73 10.46
N GLU A 211 -4.57 9.19 10.61
CA GLU A 211 -4.26 7.80 10.35
C GLU A 211 -5.11 6.83 11.20
N ARG A 212 -5.57 7.25 12.36
CA ARG A 212 -6.47 6.41 13.20
C ARG A 212 -7.88 6.34 12.65
N ALA A 213 -8.37 7.44 12.05
CA ALA A 213 -9.66 7.44 11.36
C ALA A 213 -9.60 6.51 10.14
N LEU A 214 -8.52 6.58 9.36
CA LEU A 214 -8.27 5.66 8.25
C LEU A 214 -8.21 4.21 8.74
N ALA A 215 -7.48 3.92 9.84
CA ALA A 215 -7.40 2.58 10.40
C ALA A 215 -8.78 2.01 10.78
N ARG A 216 -9.66 2.83 11.39
CA ARG A 216 -11.03 2.42 11.73
C ARG A 216 -11.84 2.07 10.48
N VAL A 217 -11.78 2.90 9.45
CA VAL A 217 -12.45 2.67 8.17
C VAL A 217 -11.99 1.36 7.54
N LEU A 218 -10.69 1.15 7.44
CA LEU A 218 -10.12 -0.08 6.88
C LEU A 218 -10.46 -1.32 7.72
N HIS A 219 -10.43 -1.20 9.05
CA HIS A 219 -10.77 -2.29 9.96
C HIS A 219 -12.25 -2.72 9.82
N GLN A 220 -13.19 -1.76 9.72
CA GLN A 220 -14.61 -2.05 9.48
C GLN A 220 -14.82 -2.75 8.14
N ALA A 221 -14.05 -2.38 7.11
CA ALA A 221 -14.05 -3.04 5.81
C ALA A 221 -13.26 -4.38 5.80
N LYS A 222 -12.78 -4.86 6.96
CA LYS A 222 -11.96 -6.08 7.11
C LYS A 222 -10.68 -6.06 6.27
N ILE A 223 -10.16 -4.87 5.99
CA ILE A 223 -8.89 -4.65 5.29
C ILE A 223 -7.76 -4.63 6.34
N PRO A 224 -6.82 -5.60 6.32
CA PRO A 224 -5.70 -5.61 7.25
C PRO A 224 -4.86 -4.34 7.10
N CYS A 225 -4.59 -3.66 8.21
CA CYS A 225 -3.79 -2.45 8.17
C CYS A 225 -2.83 -2.34 9.37
N GLN A 226 -1.79 -1.50 9.22
CA GLN A 226 -0.85 -1.13 10.27
C GLN A 226 -0.41 0.33 10.12
N ILE A 227 -0.11 0.96 11.25
CA ILE A 227 0.48 2.30 11.31
C ILE A 227 1.96 2.15 11.63
N VAL A 228 2.82 2.82 10.86
CA VAL A 228 4.26 2.85 11.11
C VAL A 228 4.71 4.26 11.52
N PRO A 229 5.71 4.38 12.40
CA PRO A 229 6.21 5.67 12.84
C PRO A 229 6.81 6.50 11.69
N ASP A 230 7.53 5.82 10.81
CA ASP A 230 8.25 6.39 9.68
C ASP A 230 7.90 5.59 8.41
N MET A 231 7.05 6.18 7.57
CA MET A 231 6.63 5.57 6.31
C MET A 231 7.76 5.59 5.27
N ARG A 232 8.66 6.57 5.34
CA ARG A 232 9.82 6.64 4.45
C ARG A 232 10.79 5.50 4.69
N ALA A 233 11.13 5.25 5.96
CA ALA A 233 11.95 4.10 6.34
C ALA A 233 11.29 2.78 5.94
N TRP A 234 9.97 2.69 6.07
CA TRP A 234 9.22 1.51 5.62
C TRP A 234 9.31 1.31 4.11
N GLN A 235 9.12 2.36 3.31
CA GLN A 235 9.21 2.28 1.84
C GLN A 235 10.62 1.90 1.37
N LEU A 236 11.67 2.44 1.99
CA LEU A 236 13.05 2.05 1.69
C LEU A 236 13.27 0.56 1.94
N CYS A 237 12.82 0.02 3.08
CA CYS A 237 12.93 -1.40 3.37
C CYS A 237 12.07 -2.26 2.43
N HIS A 238 10.92 -1.76 2.00
CA HIS A 238 10.08 -2.43 1.02
C HIS A 238 10.78 -2.54 -0.33
N LEU A 239 11.36 -1.45 -0.82
CA LEU A 239 12.11 -1.43 -2.08
C LEU A 239 13.39 -2.25 -2.02
N ALA A 240 14.07 -2.28 -0.86
CA ALA A 240 15.23 -3.15 -0.63
C ALA A 240 14.94 -4.63 -0.90
N MET A 241 13.67 -5.03 -0.78
CA MET A 241 13.21 -6.40 -1.09
C MET A 241 12.60 -6.52 -2.50
N VAL A 242 11.69 -5.60 -2.83
CA VAL A 242 10.86 -5.72 -4.05
C VAL A 242 11.68 -5.49 -5.31
N VAL A 243 12.67 -4.60 -5.29
CA VAL A 243 13.53 -4.35 -6.44
C VAL A 243 14.35 -5.60 -6.81
N PRO A 244 15.15 -6.22 -5.92
CA PRO A 244 15.87 -7.47 -6.27
C PRO A 244 14.94 -8.62 -6.64
N ILE A 245 13.74 -8.68 -6.09
CA ILE A 245 12.74 -9.69 -6.46
C ILE A 245 12.26 -9.50 -7.91
N ALA A 246 12.00 -8.27 -8.32
CA ALA A 246 11.61 -7.98 -9.70
C ALA A 246 12.77 -8.23 -10.68
N ASP A 247 13.97 -7.79 -10.30
CA ASP A 247 15.19 -8.02 -11.09
C ASP A 247 15.42 -9.51 -11.34
N ALA A 248 15.15 -10.36 -10.32
CA ALA A 248 15.28 -11.82 -10.47
C ALA A 248 14.32 -12.40 -11.51
N TYR A 249 13.09 -11.89 -11.63
CA TYR A 249 12.18 -12.30 -12.69
C TYR A 249 12.66 -11.88 -14.08
N TYR A 250 13.27 -10.70 -14.20
CA TYR A 250 13.80 -10.21 -15.48
C TYR A 250 15.11 -10.88 -15.90
N GLU A 251 15.91 -11.33 -14.94
CA GLU A 251 17.17 -12.01 -15.18
C GLU A 251 16.98 -13.51 -15.48
N ALA A 252 15.89 -14.12 -14.99
CA ALA A 252 15.62 -15.53 -15.16
C ALA A 252 15.41 -15.90 -16.63
N ALA A 253 16.02 -16.98 -17.10
CA ALA A 253 15.78 -17.55 -18.42
C ALA A 253 14.32 -17.99 -18.60
N ASP A 254 13.69 -18.45 -17.51
CA ASP A 254 12.27 -18.76 -17.42
C ASP A 254 11.68 -18.00 -16.22
N PRO A 255 11.12 -16.78 -16.43
CA PRO A 255 10.58 -15.96 -15.35
C PRO A 255 9.48 -16.65 -14.53
N GLU A 256 8.62 -17.45 -15.15
CA GLU A 256 7.54 -18.15 -14.46
C GLU A 256 8.09 -19.19 -13.44
N HIS A 257 9.23 -19.77 -13.73
CA HIS A 257 9.89 -20.76 -12.89
C HIS A 257 11.19 -20.24 -12.23
N ALA A 258 11.40 -18.93 -12.17
CA ALA A 258 12.60 -18.31 -11.59
C ALA A 258 12.98 -18.86 -10.20
N GLY A 259 11.99 -19.23 -9.38
CA GLY A 259 12.22 -19.82 -8.05
C GLY A 259 12.92 -21.20 -8.04
N ARG A 260 13.08 -21.86 -9.19
CA ARG A 260 13.83 -23.12 -9.33
C ARG A 260 15.33 -22.89 -9.47
N ASP A 261 15.74 -21.70 -9.90
CA ASP A 261 17.15 -21.34 -10.00
C ASP A 261 17.71 -20.97 -8.62
N THR A 262 18.41 -21.94 -8.03
CA THR A 262 18.99 -21.78 -6.68
C THR A 262 20.12 -20.75 -6.64
N ALA A 263 20.88 -20.58 -7.73
CA ALA A 263 21.94 -19.58 -7.83
C ALA A 263 21.35 -18.17 -7.87
N LEU A 264 20.34 -17.97 -8.71
CA LEU A 264 19.57 -16.72 -8.80
C LEU A 264 18.91 -16.38 -7.47
N MET A 265 18.27 -17.32 -6.79
CA MET A 265 17.65 -17.09 -5.47
C MET A 265 18.67 -16.72 -4.38
N ARG A 266 19.89 -17.31 -4.40
CA ARG A 266 20.98 -16.92 -3.49
C ARG A 266 21.50 -15.50 -3.81
N LYS A 267 21.67 -15.16 -5.09
CA LYS A 267 22.05 -13.82 -5.55
C LYS A 267 21.04 -12.78 -5.06
N THR A 268 19.74 -13.03 -5.29
CA THR A 268 18.64 -12.18 -4.86
C THR A 268 18.61 -12.00 -3.34
N ALA A 269 18.80 -13.10 -2.58
CA ALA A 269 18.87 -13.06 -1.13
C ALA A 269 20.06 -12.22 -0.62
N LYS A 270 21.22 -12.32 -1.26
CA LYS A 270 22.39 -11.52 -0.94
C LYS A 270 22.10 -10.04 -1.20
N GLN A 271 21.53 -9.71 -2.33
CA GLN A 271 21.24 -8.33 -2.71
C GLN A 271 20.22 -7.67 -1.77
N ILE A 272 19.16 -8.41 -1.36
CA ILE A 272 18.21 -7.94 -0.33
C ILE A 272 18.95 -7.63 0.99
N ARG A 273 19.86 -8.50 1.43
CA ARG A 273 20.63 -8.27 2.65
C ARG A 273 21.52 -7.04 2.51
N ASP A 274 22.31 -6.95 1.43
CA ASP A 274 23.21 -5.82 1.19
C ASP A 274 22.47 -4.50 1.19
N ASN A 275 21.29 -4.46 0.56
CA ASN A 275 20.40 -3.30 0.54
C ASN A 275 19.91 -2.90 1.95
N LEU A 276 19.46 -3.87 2.76
CA LEU A 276 19.01 -3.63 4.13
C LEU A 276 20.17 -3.16 5.03
N GLU A 277 21.37 -3.70 4.84
CA GLU A 277 22.58 -3.26 5.54
C GLU A 277 22.97 -1.84 5.17
N ALA A 278 22.92 -1.48 3.88
CA ALA A 278 23.17 -0.15 3.40
C ALA A 278 22.19 0.90 3.95
N ILE A 279 20.91 0.54 4.11
CA ILE A 279 19.90 1.39 4.76
C ILE A 279 20.23 1.57 6.25
N ALA A 280 20.56 0.47 6.95
CA ALA A 280 20.88 0.50 8.38
C ALA A 280 22.18 1.29 8.67
N ALA A 281 23.18 1.20 7.80
CA ALA A 281 24.45 1.96 7.88
C ALA A 281 24.20 3.48 7.84
N ARG A 282 23.09 3.93 7.22
CA ARG A 282 22.66 5.34 7.23
C ARG A 282 21.86 5.73 8.49
N LYS A 283 21.92 4.92 9.54
CA LYS A 283 21.18 5.11 10.81
C LYS A 283 19.66 5.15 10.64
N ILE A 284 19.13 4.64 9.52
CA ILE A 284 17.69 4.48 9.30
C ILE A 284 17.23 3.20 9.97
N ARG A 285 16.25 3.31 10.86
CA ARG A 285 15.66 2.16 11.54
C ARG A 285 14.85 1.32 10.55
N LEU A 286 15.25 0.06 10.36
CA LEU A 286 14.53 -0.84 9.46
C LEU A 286 13.07 -1.05 9.92
N SER A 287 12.15 -0.89 9.01
CA SER A 287 10.70 -1.00 9.23
C SER A 287 10.03 -1.87 8.15
N PRO A 288 9.12 -2.79 8.52
CA PRO A 288 8.76 -3.19 9.88
C PRO A 288 9.89 -3.94 10.60
N GLY A 289 9.81 -4.06 11.93
CA GLY A 289 10.87 -4.66 12.74
C GLY A 289 11.34 -6.06 12.33
N LYS A 290 10.49 -6.84 11.61
CA LYS A 290 10.88 -8.13 11.02
C LYS A 290 12.02 -8.02 10.01
N MET A 291 12.27 -6.85 9.41
CA MET A 291 13.40 -6.61 8.50
C MET A 291 14.75 -6.72 9.22
N GLN A 292 14.80 -6.43 10.53
CA GLN A 292 15.99 -6.69 11.35
C GLN A 292 16.33 -8.17 11.41
N ALA A 293 15.31 -9.02 11.62
CA ALA A 293 15.50 -10.47 11.66
C ALA A 293 15.99 -11.01 10.30
N PHE A 294 15.53 -10.41 9.19
CA PHE A 294 15.95 -10.80 7.85
C PHE A 294 17.46 -10.61 7.62
N ARG A 295 18.07 -9.57 8.20
CA ARG A 295 19.53 -9.36 8.17
C ARG A 295 20.32 -10.46 8.88
N LEU A 296 19.75 -11.06 9.93
CA LEU A 296 20.41 -12.06 10.76
C LEU A 296 20.37 -13.47 10.14
N LEU A 297 19.48 -13.70 9.18
CA LEU A 297 19.38 -15.00 8.49
C LEU A 297 20.53 -15.18 7.51
N THR A 298 21.01 -16.41 7.37
CA THR A 298 22.05 -16.72 6.38
C THR A 298 21.51 -16.60 4.96
N THR A 299 22.34 -16.13 4.02
CA THR A 299 21.95 -15.97 2.61
C THR A 299 21.41 -17.25 1.97
N PRO A 300 22.01 -18.45 2.20
CA PRO A 300 21.45 -19.69 1.67
C PRO A 300 20.04 -20.00 2.19
N LEU A 301 19.76 -19.74 3.47
CA LEU A 301 18.45 -19.97 4.05
C LEU A 301 17.40 -19.01 3.45
N VAL A 302 17.75 -17.74 3.29
CA VAL A 302 16.87 -16.74 2.66
C VAL A 302 16.64 -17.12 1.19
N GLY A 303 17.67 -17.52 0.44
CA GLY A 303 17.53 -17.97 -0.95
C GLY A 303 16.61 -19.18 -1.07
N TRP A 304 16.71 -20.15 -0.18
CA TRP A 304 15.79 -21.29 -0.13
C TRP A 304 14.33 -20.86 0.14
N ILE A 305 14.12 -19.95 1.11
CA ILE A 305 12.79 -19.39 1.38
C ILE A 305 12.24 -18.66 0.15
N LEU A 306 13.05 -17.85 -0.52
CA LEU A 306 12.66 -17.15 -1.75
C LEU A 306 12.25 -18.15 -2.84
N GLY A 307 13.00 -19.21 -3.07
CA GLY A 307 12.66 -20.26 -4.03
C GLY A 307 11.26 -20.83 -3.79
N PHE A 308 10.91 -21.11 -2.54
CA PHE A 308 9.55 -21.55 -2.18
C PHE A 308 8.51 -20.48 -2.41
N VAL A 309 8.79 -19.22 -2.05
CA VAL A 309 7.85 -18.10 -2.22
C VAL A 309 7.59 -17.87 -3.70
N PHE A 310 8.61 -17.85 -4.54
CA PHE A 310 8.49 -17.67 -5.99
C PHE A 310 7.63 -18.76 -6.65
N GLN A 311 7.75 -20.01 -6.21
CA GLN A 311 6.99 -21.15 -6.74
C GLN A 311 5.57 -21.26 -6.14
N SER A 312 5.20 -20.39 -5.22
CA SER A 312 3.88 -20.41 -4.57
C SER A 312 2.84 -19.60 -5.34
N SER A 313 1.56 -19.89 -5.12
CA SER A 313 0.46 -19.06 -5.61
C SER A 313 0.49 -17.61 -5.10
N PHE A 314 1.18 -17.37 -3.97
CA PHE A 314 1.45 -16.03 -3.46
C PHE A 314 2.48 -15.32 -4.35
N GLY A 315 3.60 -15.98 -4.66
CA GLY A 315 4.64 -15.47 -5.57
C GLY A 315 4.07 -15.14 -6.95
N ASP A 316 3.29 -16.05 -7.53
CA ASP A 316 2.63 -15.80 -8.82
C ASP A 316 1.74 -14.55 -8.76
N ARG A 317 0.81 -14.48 -7.81
CA ARG A 317 -0.20 -13.42 -7.76
C ARG A 317 0.35 -12.04 -7.39
N PHE A 318 1.24 -11.97 -6.39
CA PHE A 318 1.68 -10.70 -5.79
C PHE A 318 3.08 -10.24 -6.22
N MET A 319 3.88 -11.12 -6.83
CA MET A 319 5.25 -10.82 -7.25
C MET A 319 5.39 -10.93 -8.77
N TYR A 320 5.26 -12.13 -9.34
CA TYR A 320 5.45 -12.38 -10.77
C TYR A 320 4.53 -11.53 -11.65
N ARG A 321 3.20 -11.64 -11.46
CA ARG A 321 2.24 -10.91 -12.29
C ARG A 321 2.38 -9.39 -12.13
N HIS A 322 2.76 -8.92 -10.96
CA HIS A 322 3.00 -7.49 -10.75
C HIS A 322 4.24 -7.02 -11.52
N SER A 323 5.37 -7.72 -11.38
CA SER A 323 6.61 -7.39 -12.08
C SER A 323 6.42 -7.44 -13.61
N MET A 324 5.80 -8.49 -14.13
CA MET A 324 5.63 -8.67 -15.59
C MET A 324 4.59 -7.71 -16.22
N LYS A 325 3.65 -7.15 -15.44
CA LYS A 325 2.65 -6.19 -15.95
C LYS A 325 3.11 -4.74 -15.95
N ALA A 326 4.15 -4.40 -15.21
CA ALA A 326 4.60 -3.03 -15.05
C ALA A 326 6.15 -2.92 -15.08
N PRO A 327 6.83 -3.47 -16.11
CA PRO A 327 8.29 -3.46 -16.17
C PRO A 327 8.88 -2.05 -16.10
N ASP A 328 8.26 -1.08 -16.78
CA ASP A 328 8.72 0.31 -16.77
C ASP A 328 8.63 0.96 -15.37
N GLU A 329 7.63 0.59 -14.57
CA GLU A 329 7.51 1.07 -13.20
C GLU A 329 8.61 0.46 -12.32
N MET A 330 8.84 -0.85 -12.46
CA MET A 330 9.88 -1.54 -11.69
C MET A 330 11.28 -1.06 -12.05
N LEU A 331 11.55 -0.79 -13.33
CA LEU A 331 12.82 -0.22 -13.78
C LEU A 331 13.05 1.17 -13.17
N ARG A 332 12.04 2.05 -13.18
CA ARG A 332 12.16 3.36 -12.52
C ARG A 332 12.41 3.25 -11.01
N LEU A 333 11.73 2.31 -10.35
CA LEU A 333 11.94 2.07 -8.90
C LEU A 333 13.33 1.53 -8.62
N HIS A 334 13.86 0.64 -9.49
CA HIS A 334 15.23 0.16 -9.44
C HIS A 334 16.21 1.34 -9.52
N GLU A 335 16.12 2.17 -10.55
CA GLU A 335 16.98 3.33 -10.72
C GLU A 335 16.90 4.32 -9.55
N GLN A 336 15.68 4.64 -9.09
CA GLN A 336 15.47 5.53 -7.96
C GLN A 336 16.10 4.98 -6.68
N PHE A 337 15.92 3.68 -6.43
CA PHE A 337 16.40 3.04 -5.22
C PHE A 337 17.94 2.96 -5.19
N TYR A 338 18.59 2.50 -6.25
CA TYR A 338 20.05 2.39 -6.29
C TYR A 338 20.71 3.76 -6.35
N ARG A 339 20.15 4.72 -7.09
CA ARG A 339 20.62 6.12 -7.04
C ARG A 339 20.50 6.71 -5.62
N TRP A 340 19.48 6.34 -4.86
CA TRP A 340 19.37 6.73 -3.47
C TRP A 340 20.45 6.06 -2.60
N LEU A 341 20.77 4.80 -2.85
CA LEU A 341 21.85 4.08 -2.16
C LEU A 341 23.25 4.63 -2.48
N GLU A 342 23.49 5.16 -3.69
CA GLU A 342 24.77 5.73 -4.09
C GLU A 342 25.03 7.10 -3.47
N LYS A 343 23.98 7.87 -3.18
CA LYS A 343 24.15 9.18 -2.51
C LYS A 343 24.80 8.96 -1.15
N LYS A 344 25.97 9.60 -0.93
CA LYS A 344 26.65 9.57 0.37
C LYS A 344 25.68 10.03 1.46
N ALA A 345 25.70 9.35 2.60
CA ALA A 345 25.01 9.84 3.80
C ALA A 345 25.62 11.21 4.14
N ILE A 346 24.83 12.28 4.04
CA ILE A 346 25.21 13.63 4.46
C ILE A 346 25.22 13.67 5.98
#